data_2093aae6d144ae176faee27372dafb94
#
_entry.id   2093aae6d144ae176faee27372dafb94
#
_cell.length_a   1.000
_cell.length_b   1.000
_cell.length_c   1.000
_cell.angle_alpha   90.00
_cell.angle_beta   90.00
_cell.angle_gamma   90.00
#
_symmetry.space_group_name_H-M   'P 1'
#
loop_
_entity.id
_entity.type
_entity.pdbx_description
1 polymer ?
#
loop_
_entity_poly.entity_id
_entity_poly.type
_entity_poly.pdbx_seq_one_letter_code
_entity_poly.pdbx_strand_id
1 'polypeptide(L)'
;MSTRISKPLQCLGVLLSLPLAACGREQPADTAVAAQRQATPADEARIACARGDAALATTCTIEQAQGRDGLILTVRHPDGGVRRVLVTQDGRGVIAADGAEVARVTVLGAHGIEVALGGDRYRLPATIKGAARPS
;
A
#
# COMPACT_ATOMS: atom_id res chain seq x y z
N MET A 1 -21.71 54.71 30.43
CA MET A 1 -20.80 55.61 31.15
C MET A 1 -19.37 55.23 30.84
N SER A 2 -18.76 56.15 30.17
CA SER A 2 -17.37 56.65 30.20
C SER A 2 -16.34 55.71 29.60
N THR A 3 -16.01 55.94 28.34
CA THR A 3 -15.02 56.92 27.81
C THR A 3 -13.61 56.77 28.39
N ARG A 4 -12.63 56.38 27.57
CA ARG A 4 -11.46 57.22 27.20
C ARG A 4 -10.56 56.46 26.21
N ILE A 5 -10.56 56.90 25.10
CA ILE A 5 -9.59 57.38 24.10
C ILE A 5 -8.24 57.77 24.71
N SER A 6 -7.16 57.25 24.21
CA SER A 6 -5.86 57.89 24.07
C SER A 6 -5.05 57.31 22.92
N LYS A 7 -4.88 58.14 21.93
CA LYS A 7 -3.88 58.17 20.86
C LYS A 7 -2.57 58.76 21.40
N PRO A 8 -1.56 58.95 20.56
CA PRO A 8 -0.67 58.05 19.83
C PRO A 8 0.78 58.34 20.20
N LEU A 9 1.71 57.50 19.85
CA LEU A 9 3.09 57.95 19.71
C LEU A 9 3.74 57.30 18.51
N GLN A 10 3.94 58.14 17.52
CA GLN A 10 4.82 57.90 16.40
C GLN A 10 6.25 57.72 16.90
N CYS A 11 6.89 56.64 16.56
CA CYS A 11 8.33 56.57 16.50
C CYS A 11 8.76 56.09 15.12
N LEU A 12 9.24 57.06 14.44
CA LEU A 12 10.04 57.04 13.24
C LEU A 12 11.32 56.24 13.52
N GLY A 13 11.66 55.25 12.71
CA GLY A 13 12.92 54.54 12.97
C GLY A 13 13.22 53.44 11.97
N VAL A 14 13.88 53.85 10.88
CA VAL A 14 14.96 53.13 10.21
C VAL A 14 14.60 51.84 9.46
N LEU A 15 14.48 52.01 8.17
CA LEU A 15 14.68 51.00 7.11
C LEU A 15 16.06 50.35 7.30
N LEU A 16 16.04 49.10 7.72
CA LEU A 16 17.18 48.21 7.56
C LEU A 16 16.74 47.07 6.64
N SER A 17 16.94 47.29 5.35
CA SER A 17 16.78 46.28 4.29
C SER A 17 17.88 45.25 4.43
N LEU A 18 17.59 44.13 5.10
CA LEU A 18 18.39 42.91 4.96
C LEU A 18 17.93 42.18 3.70
N PRO A 19 18.83 41.89 2.74
CA PRO A 19 18.55 40.92 1.71
C PRO A 19 18.57 39.55 2.38
N LEU A 20 17.39 38.92 2.56
CA LEU A 20 17.30 37.49 2.74
C LEU A 20 17.81 36.85 1.44
N ALA A 21 19.06 36.44 1.43
CA ALA A 21 19.53 35.44 0.52
C ALA A 21 18.78 34.13 0.85
N ALA A 22 17.64 33.93 0.19
CA ALA A 22 16.98 32.66 0.12
C ALA A 22 17.93 31.74 -0.66
N CYS A 23 18.82 31.03 0.05
CA CYS A 23 19.37 29.79 -0.43
C CYS A 23 18.20 28.81 -0.54
N GLY A 24 17.48 28.88 -1.64
CA GLY A 24 16.65 27.81 -2.12
C GLY A 24 17.53 26.60 -2.31
N ARG A 25 17.59 25.73 -1.30
CA ARG A 25 17.93 24.34 -1.55
C ARG A 25 16.77 23.81 -2.38
N GLU A 26 16.91 23.85 -3.68
CA GLU A 26 16.18 22.96 -4.56
C GLU A 26 16.53 21.55 -4.11
N GLN A 27 15.71 21.02 -3.25
CA GLN A 27 15.62 19.60 -2.99
C GLN A 27 15.17 19.00 -4.30
N PRO A 28 16.00 18.14 -4.95
CA PRO A 28 15.55 17.53 -6.19
C PRO A 28 14.30 16.72 -5.86
N ALA A 29 13.18 17.14 -6.43
CA ALA A 29 11.89 16.46 -6.34
C ALA A 29 11.92 15.05 -6.96
N ASP A 30 13.05 14.66 -7.52
CA ASP A 30 13.23 13.39 -8.20
C ASP A 30 13.37 12.18 -7.27
N THR A 31 13.63 12.39 -5.96
CA THR A 31 13.81 11.25 -5.05
C THR A 31 12.49 10.75 -4.45
N ALA A 32 11.43 11.55 -4.48
CA ALA A 32 10.12 11.13 -3.98
C ALA A 32 9.30 10.37 -5.03
N VAL A 33 9.59 10.54 -6.31
CA VAL A 33 8.89 9.87 -7.42
C VAL A 33 9.38 8.43 -7.63
N ALA A 34 10.56 8.10 -7.14
CA ALA A 34 11.10 6.74 -7.27
C ALA A 34 10.46 5.72 -6.30
N ALA A 35 9.73 6.18 -5.28
CA ALA A 35 9.10 5.28 -4.31
C ALA A 35 7.67 4.87 -4.70
N GLN A 36 7.04 5.56 -5.63
CA GLN A 36 5.80 5.12 -6.28
C GLN A 36 6.17 4.47 -7.61
N ARG A 37 6.77 3.28 -7.53
CA ARG A 37 6.75 2.39 -8.68
C ARG A 37 5.28 1.99 -8.85
N GLN A 38 4.56 2.78 -9.65
CA GLN A 38 3.27 2.38 -10.18
C GLN A 38 3.49 1.02 -10.84
N ALA A 39 2.86 -0.01 -10.29
CA ALA A 39 2.81 -1.30 -10.95
C ALA A 39 2.36 -1.06 -12.38
N THR A 40 3.21 -1.35 -13.32
CA THR A 40 2.86 -1.30 -14.73
C THR A 40 1.73 -2.31 -14.95
N PRO A 41 0.76 -2.04 -15.83
CA PRO A 41 -0.34 -3.00 -16.11
C PRO A 41 0.10 -4.41 -16.50
N ALA A 42 1.38 -4.59 -16.84
CA ALA A 42 2.01 -5.87 -17.15
C ALA A 42 2.28 -6.75 -15.90
N ASP A 43 2.25 -6.18 -14.70
CA ASP A 43 2.47 -6.91 -13.45
C ASP A 43 1.16 -7.33 -12.75
N GLU A 44 0.01 -6.93 -13.29
CA GLU A 44 -1.30 -7.35 -12.81
C GLU A 44 -1.69 -8.70 -13.42
N ALA A 45 -1.64 -9.74 -12.61
CA ALA A 45 -2.15 -11.06 -13.00
C ALA A 45 -3.62 -11.21 -12.58
N ARG A 46 -4.43 -11.89 -13.40
CA ARG A 46 -5.80 -12.27 -13.03
C ARG A 46 -5.80 -13.55 -12.24
N ILE A 47 -6.60 -13.59 -11.18
CA ILE A 47 -6.77 -14.78 -10.33
C ILE A 47 -8.25 -15.09 -10.13
N ALA A 48 -8.54 -16.34 -9.81
CA ALA A 48 -9.88 -16.75 -9.40
C ALA A 48 -10.13 -16.31 -7.96
N CYS A 49 -11.27 -15.67 -7.74
CA CYS A 49 -11.72 -15.21 -6.43
C CYS A 49 -13.22 -15.43 -6.25
N ALA A 50 -13.68 -15.48 -5.01
CA ALA A 50 -15.09 -15.56 -4.64
C ALA A 50 -15.31 -14.86 -3.31
N ARG A 51 -16.49 -14.29 -3.11
CA ARG A 51 -16.97 -13.78 -1.82
C ARG A 51 -18.01 -14.74 -1.24
N GLY A 52 -17.88 -15.02 0.06
CA GLY A 52 -18.77 -15.96 0.74
C GLY A 52 -18.88 -17.28 0.00
N ASP A 53 -20.12 -17.72 -0.25
CA ASP A 53 -20.45 -18.98 -0.92
C ASP A 53 -20.52 -18.88 -2.44
N ALA A 54 -20.16 -17.73 -3.02
CA ALA A 54 -20.15 -17.56 -4.47
C ALA A 54 -19.16 -18.53 -5.14
N ALA A 55 -19.43 -18.88 -6.40
CA ALA A 55 -18.50 -19.67 -7.20
C ALA A 55 -17.22 -18.88 -7.49
N LEU A 56 -16.07 -19.55 -7.50
CA LEU A 56 -14.80 -18.97 -7.91
C LEU A 56 -14.85 -18.57 -9.38
N ALA A 57 -14.50 -17.31 -9.66
CA ALA A 57 -14.43 -16.76 -11.01
C ALA A 57 -13.14 -15.96 -11.19
N THR A 58 -12.55 -15.99 -12.39
CA THR A 58 -11.29 -15.26 -12.69
C THR A 58 -11.60 -13.79 -12.97
N THR A 59 -11.98 -13.06 -11.94
CA THR A 59 -12.43 -11.66 -12.01
C THR A 59 -11.59 -10.71 -11.17
N CYS A 60 -10.78 -11.23 -10.23
CA CYS A 60 -9.90 -10.40 -9.42
C CYS A 60 -8.55 -10.19 -10.12
N THR A 61 -7.91 -9.06 -9.83
CA THR A 61 -6.51 -8.80 -10.21
C THR A 61 -5.62 -8.85 -8.99
N ILE A 62 -4.35 -9.18 -9.19
CA ILE A 62 -3.34 -9.27 -8.15
C ILE A 62 -2.11 -8.46 -8.54
N GLU A 63 -1.69 -7.60 -7.64
CA GLU A 63 -0.44 -6.85 -7.69
C GLU A 63 0.53 -7.41 -6.67
N GLN A 64 1.82 -7.37 -6.99
CA GLN A 64 2.89 -7.88 -6.13
C GLN A 64 3.83 -6.73 -5.73
N ALA A 65 4.16 -6.63 -4.45
CA ALA A 65 5.12 -5.65 -3.94
C ALA A 65 5.99 -6.28 -2.86
N GLN A 66 7.30 -6.01 -2.89
CA GLN A 66 8.19 -6.42 -1.81
C GLN A 66 7.98 -5.55 -0.58
N GLY A 67 7.66 -6.16 0.55
CA GLY A 67 7.59 -5.55 1.87
C GLY A 67 8.81 -5.93 2.72
N ARG A 68 8.86 -5.39 3.94
CA ARG A 68 9.92 -5.72 4.92
C ARG A 68 9.89 -7.18 5.34
N ASP A 69 8.69 -7.71 5.53
CA ASP A 69 8.44 -9.03 6.12
C ASP A 69 8.17 -10.11 5.05
N GLY A 70 8.26 -9.75 3.79
CA GLY A 70 8.05 -10.66 2.67
C GLY A 70 7.28 -10.02 1.52
N LEU A 71 6.85 -10.86 0.58
CA LEU A 71 6.10 -10.43 -0.58
C LEU A 71 4.64 -10.12 -0.20
N ILE A 72 4.20 -8.91 -0.48
CA ILE A 72 2.82 -8.50 -0.29
C ILE A 72 2.06 -8.66 -1.60
N LEU A 73 0.94 -9.35 -1.55
CA LEU A 73 0.00 -9.48 -2.64
C LEU A 73 -1.22 -8.61 -2.35
N THR A 74 -1.54 -7.72 -3.26
CA THR A 74 -2.75 -6.90 -3.19
C THR A 74 -3.76 -7.45 -4.19
N VAL A 75 -4.85 -8.02 -3.69
CA VAL A 75 -5.95 -8.53 -4.50
C VAL A 75 -7.02 -7.46 -4.62
N ARG A 76 -7.41 -7.13 -5.85
CA ARG A 76 -8.50 -6.20 -6.15
C ARG A 76 -9.70 -6.95 -6.70
N HIS A 77 -10.82 -6.74 -6.08
CA HIS A 77 -12.11 -7.27 -6.52
C HIS A 77 -12.77 -6.35 -7.56
N PRO A 78 -13.61 -6.90 -8.44
CA PRO A 78 -14.30 -6.11 -9.46
C PRO A 78 -15.28 -5.07 -8.89
N ASP A 79 -15.73 -5.24 -7.64
CA ASP A 79 -16.58 -4.30 -6.91
C ASP A 79 -15.80 -3.20 -6.16
N GLY A 80 -14.48 -3.13 -6.35
CA GLY A 80 -13.60 -2.16 -5.70
C GLY A 80 -13.06 -2.60 -4.34
N GLY A 81 -13.43 -3.77 -3.84
CA GLY A 81 -12.84 -4.33 -2.62
C GLY A 81 -11.37 -4.64 -2.79
N VAL A 82 -10.58 -4.43 -1.74
CA VAL A 82 -9.13 -4.69 -1.73
C VAL A 82 -8.78 -5.56 -0.53
N ARG A 83 -7.97 -6.60 -0.76
CA ARG A 83 -7.37 -7.44 0.28
C ARG A 83 -5.87 -7.49 0.10
N ARG A 84 -5.14 -7.41 1.19
CA ARG A 84 -3.68 -7.52 1.19
C ARG A 84 -3.28 -8.75 1.98
N VAL A 85 -2.44 -9.57 1.38
CA VAL A 85 -1.90 -10.76 2.02
C VAL A 85 -0.38 -10.75 1.95
N LEU A 86 0.26 -11.27 2.98
CA LEU A 86 1.70 -11.41 3.08
C LEU A 86 2.06 -12.88 2.82
N VAL A 87 2.95 -13.12 1.86
CA VAL A 87 3.57 -14.43 1.67
C VAL A 87 4.69 -14.56 2.68
N THR A 88 4.53 -15.49 3.62
CA THR A 88 5.48 -15.68 4.71
C THR A 88 6.71 -16.46 4.27
N GLN A 89 7.84 -16.18 4.91
CA GLN A 89 9.10 -16.91 4.67
C GLN A 89 9.29 -18.10 5.64
N ASP A 90 8.41 -18.24 6.62
CA ASP A 90 8.47 -19.26 7.68
C ASP A 90 7.72 -20.55 7.37
N GLY A 91 7.25 -20.71 6.14
CA GLY A 91 6.53 -21.90 5.67
C GLY A 91 5.03 -21.93 6.01
N ARG A 92 4.49 -20.92 6.69
CA ARG A 92 3.03 -20.82 6.93
C ARG A 92 2.23 -20.50 5.69
N GLY A 93 2.91 -20.07 4.61
CA GLY A 93 2.30 -19.76 3.33
C GLY A 93 1.86 -18.30 3.25
N VAL A 94 0.58 -18.04 3.46
CA VAL A 94 -0.02 -16.70 3.29
C VAL A 94 -0.80 -16.32 4.53
N ILE A 95 -0.64 -15.08 4.98
CA ILE A 95 -1.41 -14.48 6.09
C ILE A 95 -2.01 -13.14 5.67
N ALA A 96 -3.00 -12.62 6.41
CA ALA A 96 -3.45 -11.26 6.23
C ALA A 96 -2.31 -10.28 6.49
N ALA A 97 -2.07 -9.32 5.60
CA ALA A 97 -0.96 -8.38 5.74
C ALA A 97 -1.16 -7.37 6.87
N ASP A 98 -2.42 -7.11 7.24
CA ASP A 98 -2.80 -6.26 8.38
C ASP A 98 -2.88 -7.01 9.71
N GLY A 99 -2.76 -8.34 9.68
CA GLY A 99 -2.81 -9.19 10.87
C GLY A 99 -4.18 -9.30 11.54
N ALA A 100 -5.22 -8.66 11.00
CA ALA A 100 -6.54 -8.61 11.62
C ALA A 100 -7.34 -9.91 11.47
N GLU A 101 -7.06 -10.69 10.44
CA GLU A 101 -7.81 -11.91 10.10
C GLU A 101 -6.88 -13.11 9.90
N VAL A 102 -7.38 -14.27 10.28
CA VAL A 102 -6.64 -15.53 10.07
C VAL A 102 -6.89 -16.04 8.66
N ALA A 103 -5.84 -16.15 7.87
CA ALA A 103 -5.90 -16.81 6.58
C ALA A 103 -5.83 -18.33 6.74
N ARG A 104 -6.69 -19.05 6.01
CA ARG A 104 -6.63 -20.51 5.89
C ARG A 104 -6.10 -20.85 4.51
N VAL A 105 -5.03 -21.63 4.47
CA VAL A 105 -4.38 -22.04 3.23
C VAL A 105 -4.63 -23.52 2.99
N THR A 106 -5.16 -23.84 1.82
CA THR A 106 -5.35 -25.21 1.34
C THR A 106 -4.48 -25.42 0.10
N VAL A 107 -3.62 -26.42 0.14
CA VAL A 107 -2.75 -26.77 -0.99
C VAL A 107 -3.56 -27.57 -2.02
N LEU A 108 -3.55 -27.10 -3.27
CA LEU A 108 -4.25 -27.74 -4.40
C LEU A 108 -3.28 -28.55 -5.29
N GLY A 109 -2.15 -28.97 -4.72
CA GLY A 109 -1.10 -29.69 -5.44
C GLY A 109 -0.41 -28.81 -6.47
N ALA A 110 -0.22 -29.29 -7.69
CA ALA A 110 0.43 -28.55 -8.77
C ALA A 110 -0.38 -27.31 -9.24
N HIS A 111 -1.65 -27.22 -8.87
CA HIS A 111 -2.54 -26.15 -9.29
C HIS A 111 -2.45 -24.89 -8.42
N GLY A 112 -1.66 -24.93 -7.35
CA GLY A 112 -1.47 -23.79 -6.46
C GLY A 112 -2.08 -23.98 -5.08
N ILE A 113 -2.48 -22.87 -4.50
CA ILE A 113 -3.11 -22.81 -3.17
C ILE A 113 -4.46 -22.10 -3.23
N GLU A 114 -5.37 -22.49 -2.37
CA GLU A 114 -6.57 -21.71 -2.08
C GLU A 114 -6.39 -21.04 -0.72
N VAL A 115 -6.61 -19.73 -0.70
CA VAL A 115 -6.54 -18.90 0.51
C VAL A 115 -7.95 -18.43 0.84
N ALA A 116 -8.42 -18.75 2.04
CA ALA A 116 -9.66 -18.19 2.58
C ALA A 116 -9.34 -17.15 3.64
N LEU A 117 -9.90 -15.95 3.51
CA LEU A 117 -9.64 -14.80 4.36
C LEU A 117 -10.89 -13.93 4.48
N GLY A 118 -11.42 -13.76 5.70
CA GLY A 118 -12.55 -12.88 5.96
C GLY A 118 -13.83 -13.20 5.16
N GLY A 119 -14.06 -14.48 4.87
CA GLY A 119 -15.18 -14.94 4.04
C GLY A 119 -14.91 -14.88 2.53
N ASP A 120 -13.78 -14.32 2.10
CA ASP A 120 -13.35 -14.32 0.70
C ASP A 120 -12.44 -15.52 0.42
N ARG A 121 -12.43 -16.03 -0.82
CA ARG A 121 -11.58 -17.13 -1.26
C ARG A 121 -10.82 -16.73 -2.52
N TYR A 122 -9.54 -17.14 -2.59
CA TYR A 122 -8.63 -16.80 -3.68
C TYR A 122 -7.85 -18.04 -4.12
N ARG A 123 -7.69 -18.25 -5.40
CA ARG A 123 -6.73 -19.24 -5.94
C ARG A 123 -5.48 -18.54 -6.41
N LEU A 124 -4.37 -18.85 -5.76
CA LEU A 124 -3.05 -18.31 -6.06
C LEU A 124 -2.20 -19.41 -6.72
N PRO A 125 -1.35 -19.06 -7.70
CA PRO A 125 -0.45 -20.04 -8.32
C PRO A 125 0.54 -20.57 -7.28
N ALA A 126 0.98 -21.83 -7.44
CA ALA A 126 1.95 -22.47 -6.55
C ALA A 126 3.31 -21.76 -6.53
N THR A 127 3.66 -21.07 -7.63
CA THR A 127 4.88 -20.29 -7.74
C THR A 127 4.53 -18.84 -7.95
N ILE A 128 4.77 -18.01 -6.94
CA ILE A 128 4.67 -16.57 -7.03
C ILE A 128 6.09 -16.06 -7.30
N LYS A 129 6.29 -15.42 -8.45
CA LYS A 129 7.60 -14.83 -8.78
C LYS A 129 7.98 -13.80 -7.69
N GLY A 130 9.16 -13.96 -7.10
CA GLY A 130 9.64 -13.07 -6.03
C GLY A 130 9.42 -13.57 -4.60
N ALA A 131 8.69 -14.64 -4.40
CA ALA A 131 8.70 -15.35 -3.12
C ALA A 131 10.02 -16.10 -2.96
N ALA A 132 10.73 -15.90 -1.84
CA ALA A 132 11.91 -16.69 -1.52
C ALA A 132 11.51 -18.17 -1.42
N ARG A 133 12.25 -19.06 -2.08
CA ARG A 133 12.07 -20.48 -1.87
C ARG A 133 12.54 -20.80 -0.44
N PRO A 134 11.76 -21.55 0.32
CA PRO A 134 12.29 -22.10 1.56
C PRO A 134 13.49 -22.99 1.23
N SER A 135 14.62 -22.71 1.85
CA SER A 135 15.88 -23.49 1.76
C SER A 135 15.76 -24.76 2.60
#